data_c29cc6254765a21e126e1ca41f24726d
#
_entry.id   c29cc6254765a21e126e1ca41f24726d
#
_cell.length_a   1.000
_cell.length_b   1.000
_cell.length_c   1.000
_cell.angle_alpha   90.00
_cell.angle_beta   90.00
_cell.angle_gamma   90.00
#
_symmetry.space_group_name_H-M   'P 1'
#
loop_
_entity.id
_entity.type
_entity.pdbx_description
1 polymer ?
#
loop_
_entity_poly.entity_id
_entity_poly.type
_entity_poly.pdbx_seq_one_letter_code
_entity_poly.pdbx_strand_id
1 'polypeptide(L)'
;IFGEELDSNLYDFVQAQIEGTKLSLYTFNQFKSDKKSLPKPINSLNIYVEDSKKHKEISSVIKETEYIDEGISLARDIANTPGNNMTPSIVANIAQNISSENSLKCEIFDEKKMKELGMGGLLSVSQGSNEPAKLIVIRHDGGNNDPIVIIGKGVTFDSGGISIKP
;
A
#
# COMPACT_ATOMS: atom_id res chain seq x y z
N ILE A 1 1.00 29.00 13.17
CA ILE A 1 2.03 30.01 13.43
C ILE A 1 3.34 29.60 12.72
N PHE A 2 3.24 29.19 11.46
CA PHE A 2 4.41 28.91 10.61
C PHE A 2 4.16 29.40 9.19
N GLY A 3 3.49 30.55 9.05
CA GLY A 3 2.79 30.90 7.81
C GLY A 3 3.46 31.88 6.88
N GLU A 4 4.61 32.49 7.19
CA GLU A 4 5.13 33.58 6.37
C GLU A 4 6.42 33.27 5.59
N GLU A 5 7.06 32.10 5.77
CA GLU A 5 8.28 31.75 5.04
C GLU A 5 8.18 30.48 4.15
N LEU A 6 7.00 29.84 4.06
CA LEU A 6 6.77 28.68 3.20
C LEU A 6 6.00 29.09 1.94
N ASP A 7 6.59 29.94 1.14
CA ASP A 7 6.06 30.31 -0.19
C ASP A 7 6.33 29.23 -1.27
N SER A 8 6.86 28.10 -0.87
CA SER A 8 7.03 26.93 -1.71
C SER A 8 5.87 25.97 -1.52
N ASN A 9 4.83 26.21 -2.29
CA ASN A 9 3.78 25.24 -2.56
C ASN A 9 2.89 24.83 -1.37
N LEU A 10 1.84 25.59 -1.16
CA LEU A 10 0.76 25.26 -0.20
C LEU A 10 0.28 23.81 -0.34
N TYR A 11 0.34 23.25 -1.55
CA TYR A 11 0.07 21.86 -1.88
C TYR A 11 0.94 20.93 -1.03
N ASP A 12 2.26 21.03 -1.15
CA ASP A 12 3.21 20.17 -0.46
C ASP A 12 3.09 20.28 1.07
N PHE A 13 2.81 21.48 1.56
CA PHE A 13 2.63 21.71 2.99
C PHE A 13 1.38 21.00 3.54
N VAL A 14 0.24 21.14 2.86
CA VAL A 14 -1.02 20.49 3.25
C VAL A 14 -0.89 18.97 3.14
N GLN A 15 -0.32 18.49 2.06
CA GLN A 15 -0.05 17.07 1.86
C GLN A 15 0.81 16.50 2.98
N ALA A 16 1.94 17.12 3.28
CA ALA A 16 2.85 16.67 4.35
C ALA A 16 2.18 16.64 5.73
N GLN A 17 1.31 17.61 6.03
CA GLN A 17 0.55 17.59 7.29
C GLN A 17 -0.42 16.43 7.39
N ILE A 18 -1.13 16.12 6.31
CA ILE A 18 -2.08 15.00 6.26
C ILE A 18 -1.32 13.69 6.37
N GLU A 19 -0.32 13.47 5.53
CA GLU A 19 0.51 12.27 5.53
C GLU A 19 1.17 12.05 6.90
N GLY A 20 1.81 13.07 7.46
CA GLY A 20 2.45 12.98 8.77
C GLY A 20 1.47 12.62 9.87
N THR A 21 0.26 13.15 9.84
CA THR A 21 -0.81 12.82 10.79
C THR A 21 -1.27 11.38 10.60
N LYS A 22 -1.61 10.98 9.39
CA LYS A 22 -2.09 9.63 9.07
C LYS A 22 -1.03 8.57 9.37
N LEU A 23 0.22 8.81 8.96
CA LEU A 23 1.33 7.89 9.20
C LEU A 23 1.60 7.69 10.69
N SER A 24 1.46 8.74 11.51
CA SER A 24 1.65 8.66 12.96
C SER A 24 0.51 7.95 13.70
N LEU A 25 -0.69 8.00 13.14
CA LEU A 25 -1.88 7.37 13.70
C LEU A 25 -2.08 5.92 13.25
N TYR A 26 -1.33 5.47 12.27
CA TYR A 26 -1.43 4.09 11.80
C TYR A 26 -1.11 3.10 12.91
N THR A 27 -2.01 2.15 13.13
CA THR A 27 -1.83 1.07 14.10
C THR A 27 -2.29 -0.25 13.51
N PHE A 28 -1.41 -1.26 13.56
CA PHE A 28 -1.77 -2.62 13.16
C PHE A 28 -2.31 -3.40 14.36
N ASN A 29 -3.62 -3.58 14.42
CA ASN A 29 -4.33 -4.12 15.58
C ASN A 29 -5.06 -5.44 15.32
N GLN A 30 -4.95 -5.98 14.10
CA GLN A 30 -5.74 -7.12 13.63
C GLN A 30 -5.62 -8.35 14.55
N PHE A 31 -4.43 -8.61 15.10
CA PHE A 31 -4.15 -9.79 15.93
C PHE A 31 -4.00 -9.47 17.43
N LYS A 32 -4.30 -8.24 17.85
CA LYS A 32 -4.24 -7.88 19.27
C LYS A 32 -5.53 -8.29 19.99
N SER A 33 -5.39 -9.11 21.02
CA SER A 33 -6.50 -9.54 21.89
C SER A 33 -6.93 -8.42 22.85
N ASP A 34 -5.98 -7.66 23.40
CA ASP A 34 -6.27 -6.52 24.28
C ASP A 34 -6.55 -5.26 23.47
N LYS A 35 -7.84 -4.97 23.27
CA LYS A 35 -8.30 -3.76 22.58
C LYS A 35 -8.37 -2.54 23.50
N LYS A 36 -8.26 -2.71 24.83
CA LYS A 36 -8.38 -1.59 25.79
C LYS A 36 -7.11 -0.75 25.86
N SER A 37 -5.97 -1.34 25.53
CA SER A 37 -4.67 -0.65 25.50
C SER A 37 -4.41 0.13 24.21
N LEU A 38 -5.34 0.08 23.24
CA LEU A 38 -5.18 0.78 21.97
C LEU A 38 -5.34 2.29 22.15
N PRO A 39 -4.52 3.10 21.48
CA PRO A 39 -4.69 4.54 21.49
C PRO A 39 -6.08 4.91 20.94
N LYS A 40 -6.67 5.96 21.53
CA LYS A 40 -7.95 6.46 21.01
C LYS A 40 -7.75 7.01 19.61
N PRO A 41 -8.62 6.65 18.65
CA PRO A 41 -8.53 7.18 17.30
C PRO A 41 -8.79 8.69 17.30
N ILE A 42 -8.08 9.41 16.45
CA ILE A 42 -8.44 10.78 16.06
C ILE A 42 -9.52 10.65 14.98
N ASN A 43 -10.68 11.25 15.23
CA ASN A 43 -11.83 11.10 14.35
C ASN A 43 -11.86 12.15 13.22
N SER A 44 -11.17 13.27 13.39
CA SER A 44 -11.13 14.33 12.40
C SER A 44 -9.85 15.15 12.47
N LEU A 45 -9.34 15.53 11.33
CA LEU A 45 -8.30 16.53 11.14
C LEU A 45 -8.93 17.70 10.39
N ASN A 46 -8.88 18.90 10.98
CA ASN A 46 -9.41 20.11 10.35
C ASN A 46 -8.25 21.00 9.92
N ILE A 47 -8.21 21.35 8.66
CA ILE A 47 -7.21 22.27 8.10
C ILE A 47 -7.87 23.63 7.94
N TYR A 48 -7.37 24.63 8.67
CA TYR A 48 -7.85 26.00 8.57
C TYR A 48 -7.05 26.77 7.52
N VAL A 49 -7.75 27.50 6.67
CA VAL A 49 -7.17 28.33 5.60
C VAL A 49 -7.88 29.66 5.57
N GLU A 50 -7.14 30.76 5.69
CA GLU A 50 -7.71 32.11 5.71
C GLU A 50 -8.27 32.55 4.35
N ASP A 51 -7.55 32.22 3.26
CA ASP A 51 -7.97 32.60 1.91
C ASP A 51 -8.98 31.60 1.33
N SER A 52 -10.23 32.01 1.29
CA SER A 52 -11.33 31.20 0.72
C SER A 52 -11.12 30.82 -0.75
N LYS A 53 -10.33 31.58 -1.52
CA LYS A 53 -10.02 31.27 -2.92
C LYS A 53 -9.19 29.99 -3.05
N LYS A 54 -8.41 29.64 -2.01
CA LYS A 54 -7.59 28.45 -1.96
C LYS A 54 -8.35 27.17 -1.51
N HIS A 55 -9.59 27.30 -1.03
CA HIS A 55 -10.35 26.16 -0.52
C HIS A 55 -10.54 25.04 -1.54
N LYS A 56 -10.78 25.36 -2.81
CA LYS A 56 -10.97 24.36 -3.87
C LYS A 56 -9.68 23.58 -4.14
N GLU A 57 -8.57 24.27 -4.21
CA GLU A 57 -7.24 23.67 -4.39
C GLU A 57 -6.89 22.75 -3.23
N ILE A 58 -7.05 23.22 -2.01
CA ILE A 58 -6.77 22.44 -0.80
C ILE A 58 -7.69 21.22 -0.71
N SER A 59 -8.95 21.34 -1.08
CA SER A 59 -9.86 20.17 -1.12
C SER A 59 -9.41 19.12 -2.12
N SER A 60 -8.80 19.52 -3.24
CA SER A 60 -8.20 18.56 -4.18
C SER A 60 -7.00 17.85 -3.56
N VAL A 61 -6.10 18.61 -2.91
CA VAL A 61 -4.93 18.06 -2.22
C VAL A 61 -5.33 17.05 -1.15
N ILE A 62 -6.33 17.40 -0.33
CA ILE A 62 -6.84 16.49 0.72
C ILE A 62 -7.28 15.17 0.08
N LYS A 63 -8.08 15.23 -0.97
CA LYS A 63 -8.60 14.05 -1.65
C LYS A 63 -7.51 13.20 -2.29
N GLU A 64 -6.54 13.83 -2.95
CA GLU A 64 -5.40 13.12 -3.55
C GLU A 64 -4.53 12.44 -2.49
N THR A 65 -4.29 13.15 -1.37
CA THR A 65 -3.52 12.61 -0.24
C THR A 65 -4.24 11.44 0.43
N GLU A 66 -5.57 11.45 0.50
CA GLU A 66 -6.34 10.31 1.03
C GLU A 66 -6.08 9.03 0.23
N TYR A 67 -6.01 9.09 -1.09
CA TYR A 67 -5.67 7.92 -1.91
C TYR A 67 -4.24 7.42 -1.68
N ILE A 68 -3.29 8.33 -1.49
CA ILE A 68 -1.91 7.99 -1.15
C ILE A 68 -1.86 7.26 0.21
N ASP A 69 -2.54 7.80 1.21
CA ASP A 69 -2.61 7.23 2.56
C ASP A 69 -3.27 5.85 2.58
N GLU A 70 -4.33 5.65 1.81
CA GLU A 70 -4.97 4.34 1.65
C GLU A 70 -4.00 3.32 1.08
N GLY A 71 -3.23 3.70 0.04
CA GLY A 71 -2.21 2.85 -0.54
C GLY A 71 -1.08 2.50 0.44
N ILE A 72 -0.60 3.49 1.20
CA ILE A 72 0.43 3.28 2.24
C ILE A 72 -0.09 2.38 3.36
N SER A 73 -1.31 2.62 3.84
CA SER A 73 -1.93 1.82 4.90
C SER A 73 -2.10 0.37 4.47
N LEU A 74 -2.57 0.13 3.25
CA LEU A 74 -2.67 -1.20 2.67
C LEU A 74 -1.30 -1.90 2.59
N ALA A 75 -0.28 -1.20 2.10
CA ALA A 75 1.07 -1.77 2.02
C ALA A 75 1.60 -2.16 3.41
N ARG A 76 1.34 -1.32 4.42
CA ARG A 76 1.71 -1.60 5.83
C ARG A 76 0.92 -2.77 6.41
N ASP A 77 -0.37 -2.87 6.12
CA ASP A 77 -1.21 -3.99 6.57
C ASP A 77 -0.71 -5.32 5.97
N ILE A 78 -0.42 -5.34 4.68
CA ILE A 78 0.17 -6.51 4.01
C ILE A 78 1.51 -6.88 4.64
N ALA A 79 2.40 -5.90 4.86
CA ALA A 79 3.72 -6.13 5.42
C ALA A 79 3.70 -6.57 6.90
N ASN A 80 2.75 -6.08 7.69
CA ASN A 80 2.61 -6.41 9.11
C ASN A 80 1.84 -7.71 9.35
N THR A 81 1.10 -8.19 8.37
CA THR A 81 0.32 -9.44 8.50
C THR A 81 1.27 -10.65 8.49
N PRO A 82 1.19 -11.55 9.48
CA PRO A 82 2.01 -12.74 9.53
C PRO A 82 1.86 -13.62 8.28
N GLY A 83 2.95 -14.28 7.86
CA GLY A 83 3.01 -15.05 6.61
C GLY A 83 1.99 -16.18 6.48
N ASN A 84 1.51 -16.75 7.60
CA ASN A 84 0.41 -17.73 7.60
C ASN A 84 -0.95 -17.10 7.27
N ASN A 85 -1.10 -15.79 7.47
CA ASN A 85 -2.31 -15.01 7.18
C ASN A 85 -2.14 -14.12 5.93
N MET A 86 -0.93 -14.03 5.37
CA MET A 86 -0.65 -13.29 4.15
C MET A 86 0.10 -14.19 3.16
N THR A 87 -0.60 -15.17 2.63
CA THR A 87 -0.06 -16.09 1.63
C THR A 87 -0.06 -15.45 0.23
N PRO A 88 0.71 -15.98 -0.74
CA PRO A 88 0.66 -15.48 -2.12
C PRO A 88 -0.75 -15.45 -2.71
N SER A 89 -1.58 -16.43 -2.37
CA SER A 89 -2.97 -16.49 -2.82
C SER A 89 -3.82 -15.36 -2.22
N ILE A 90 -3.60 -15.00 -0.96
CA ILE A 90 -4.31 -13.88 -0.31
C ILE A 90 -3.88 -12.54 -0.91
N VAL A 91 -2.57 -12.34 -1.15
CA VAL A 91 -2.09 -11.12 -1.84
C VAL A 91 -2.69 -11.01 -3.24
N ALA A 92 -2.80 -12.12 -3.98
CA ALA A 92 -3.44 -12.15 -5.28
C ALA A 92 -4.93 -11.75 -5.21
N ASN A 93 -5.66 -12.23 -4.22
CA ASN A 93 -7.07 -11.85 -4.01
C ASN A 93 -7.21 -10.36 -3.68
N ILE A 94 -6.34 -9.81 -2.83
CA ILE A 94 -6.30 -8.38 -2.53
C ILE A 94 -6.09 -7.58 -3.81
N ALA A 95 -5.12 -7.99 -4.64
CA ALA A 95 -4.84 -7.33 -5.92
C ALA A 95 -6.03 -7.38 -6.87
N GLN A 96 -6.75 -8.49 -6.95
CA GLN A 96 -7.98 -8.62 -7.76
C GLN A 96 -9.08 -7.67 -7.28
N ASN A 97 -9.32 -7.61 -5.97
CA ASN A 97 -10.34 -6.75 -5.37
C ASN A 97 -10.06 -5.28 -5.68
N ILE A 98 -8.84 -4.82 -5.38
CA ILE A 98 -8.43 -3.44 -5.67
C ILE A 98 -8.55 -3.13 -7.15
N SER A 99 -8.14 -4.05 -8.02
CA SER A 99 -8.21 -3.84 -9.46
C SER A 99 -9.66 -3.73 -9.94
N SER A 100 -10.57 -4.54 -9.41
CA SER A 100 -11.98 -4.48 -9.75
C SER A 100 -12.64 -3.19 -9.28
N GLU A 101 -12.32 -2.72 -8.08
CA GLU A 101 -12.86 -1.49 -7.50
C GLU A 101 -12.37 -0.23 -8.22
N ASN A 102 -11.16 -0.27 -8.79
CA ASN A 102 -10.51 0.86 -9.44
C ASN A 102 -10.43 0.75 -10.98
N SER A 103 -11.17 -0.17 -11.58
CA SER A 103 -11.18 -0.39 -13.04
C SER A 103 -9.80 -0.65 -13.64
N LEU A 104 -8.92 -1.32 -12.89
CA LEU A 104 -7.59 -1.74 -13.34
C LEU A 104 -7.65 -3.14 -13.97
N LYS A 105 -6.70 -3.43 -14.86
CA LYS A 105 -6.53 -4.79 -15.38
C LYS A 105 -5.62 -5.57 -14.44
N CYS A 106 -6.07 -6.75 -13.99
CA CYS A 106 -5.29 -7.63 -13.13
C CYS A 106 -5.15 -9.01 -13.77
N GLU A 107 -3.91 -9.46 -13.90
CA GLU A 107 -3.59 -10.82 -14.33
C GLU A 107 -2.79 -11.52 -13.23
N ILE A 108 -3.17 -12.76 -12.93
CA ILE A 108 -2.47 -13.57 -11.93
C ILE A 108 -1.94 -14.81 -12.63
N PHE A 109 -0.62 -14.94 -12.66
CA PHE A 109 0.02 -16.13 -13.20
C PHE A 109 0.24 -17.13 -12.08
N ASP A 110 -0.27 -18.33 -12.30
CA ASP A 110 0.01 -19.48 -11.47
C ASP A 110 1.35 -20.14 -11.84
N GLU A 111 1.76 -21.15 -11.10
CA GLU A 111 3.01 -21.86 -11.31
C GLU A 111 3.09 -22.53 -12.69
N LYS A 112 1.96 -22.99 -13.22
CA LYS A 112 1.90 -23.58 -14.58
C LYS A 112 2.25 -22.52 -15.61
N LYS A 113 1.60 -21.37 -15.54
CA LYS A 113 1.85 -20.26 -16.46
C LYS A 113 3.27 -19.73 -16.35
N MET A 114 3.79 -19.60 -15.13
CA MET A 114 5.17 -19.19 -14.89
C MET A 114 6.18 -20.20 -15.47
N LYS A 115 5.90 -21.49 -15.38
CA LYS A 115 6.74 -22.53 -15.98
C LYS A 115 6.74 -22.45 -17.52
N GLU A 116 5.58 -22.25 -18.13
CA GLU A 116 5.46 -22.04 -19.58
C GLU A 116 6.27 -20.83 -20.06
N LEU A 117 6.37 -19.79 -19.25
CA LEU A 117 7.12 -18.57 -19.51
C LEU A 117 8.61 -18.66 -19.12
N GLY A 118 9.08 -19.80 -18.63
CA GLY A 118 10.48 -19.99 -18.27
C GLY A 118 10.92 -19.26 -16.99
N MET A 119 10.00 -18.92 -16.09
CA MET A 119 10.28 -18.16 -14.85
C MET A 119 10.90 -19.06 -13.75
N GLY A 120 12.00 -19.74 -14.07
CA GLY A 120 12.64 -20.71 -13.17
C GLY A 120 13.14 -20.10 -11.86
N GLY A 121 13.63 -18.87 -11.88
CA GLY A 121 14.11 -18.19 -10.66
C GLY A 121 13.01 -17.99 -9.62
N LEU A 122 11.81 -17.58 -10.04
CA LEU A 122 10.67 -17.42 -9.15
C LEU A 122 10.19 -18.78 -8.61
N LEU A 123 10.06 -19.75 -9.49
CA LEU A 123 9.61 -21.10 -9.13
C LEU A 123 10.59 -21.82 -8.20
N SER A 124 11.91 -21.58 -8.34
CA SER A 124 12.89 -22.18 -7.45
C SER A 124 12.77 -21.70 -6.00
N VAL A 125 12.37 -20.46 -5.80
CA VAL A 125 12.17 -19.88 -4.45
C VAL A 125 10.94 -20.48 -3.77
N SER A 126 9.91 -20.85 -4.52
CA SER A 126 8.65 -21.37 -3.98
C SER A 126 8.61 -22.89 -3.79
N GLN A 127 9.61 -23.64 -4.26
CA GLN A 127 9.60 -25.12 -4.26
C GLN A 127 9.33 -25.77 -2.90
N GLY A 128 9.76 -25.14 -1.82
CA GLY A 128 9.58 -25.67 -0.46
C GLY A 128 8.26 -25.27 0.21
N SER A 129 7.40 -24.53 -0.48
CA SER A 129 6.13 -24.04 0.09
C SER A 129 4.96 -24.95 -0.31
N ASN A 130 4.04 -25.16 0.62
CA ASN A 130 2.72 -25.75 0.31
C ASN A 130 1.77 -24.73 -0.33
N GLU A 131 2.07 -23.43 -0.20
CA GLU A 131 1.33 -22.34 -0.81
C GLU A 131 1.86 -22.07 -2.21
N PRO A 132 1.01 -22.08 -3.25
CA PRO A 132 1.45 -21.91 -4.62
C PRO A 132 1.94 -20.48 -4.87
N ALA A 133 3.06 -20.37 -5.60
CA ALA A 133 3.58 -19.05 -6.02
C ALA A 133 2.58 -18.32 -6.93
N LYS A 134 2.58 -17.00 -6.84
CA LYS A 134 1.78 -16.11 -7.70
C LYS A 134 2.66 -15.00 -8.26
N LEU A 135 2.50 -14.72 -9.56
CA LEU A 135 2.97 -13.47 -10.14
C LEU A 135 1.74 -12.61 -10.44
N ILE A 136 1.71 -11.43 -9.87
CA ILE A 136 0.58 -10.51 -9.97
C ILE A 136 0.98 -9.36 -10.88
N VAL A 137 0.21 -9.13 -11.92
CA VAL A 137 0.40 -8.02 -12.85
C VAL A 137 -0.83 -7.13 -12.81
N ILE A 138 -0.64 -5.89 -12.35
CA ILE A 138 -1.69 -4.87 -12.35
C ILE A 138 -1.32 -3.83 -13.39
N ARG A 139 -2.26 -3.45 -14.24
CA ARG A 139 -2.06 -2.45 -15.29
C ARG A 139 -3.11 -1.36 -15.18
N HIS A 140 -2.65 -0.13 -15.21
CA HIS A 140 -3.45 1.07 -15.37
C HIS A 140 -3.20 1.63 -16.78
N ASP A 141 -4.24 1.73 -17.58
CA ASP A 141 -4.16 2.30 -18.93
C ASP A 141 -4.43 3.81 -18.87
N GLY A 142 -3.43 4.57 -18.44
CA GLY A 142 -3.56 6.03 -18.16
C GLY A 142 -3.24 6.94 -19.35
N GLY A 143 -2.88 6.43 -20.52
CA GLY A 143 -2.52 7.26 -21.66
C GLY A 143 -1.81 6.53 -22.77
N ASN A 144 -1.30 7.30 -23.75
CA ASN A 144 -0.63 6.78 -24.95
C ASN A 144 0.90 6.81 -24.88
N ASN A 145 1.47 7.05 -23.71
CA ASN A 145 2.92 7.08 -23.52
C ASN A 145 3.47 5.68 -23.26
N ASP A 146 4.80 5.57 -23.34
CA ASP A 146 5.48 4.33 -22.99
C ASP A 146 5.15 3.94 -21.55
N PRO A 147 4.92 2.63 -21.25
CA PRO A 147 4.55 2.18 -19.94
C PRO A 147 5.71 2.31 -18.94
N ILE A 148 5.40 2.79 -17.74
CA ILE A 148 6.30 2.70 -16.59
C ILE A 148 6.01 1.38 -15.89
N VAL A 149 7.03 0.54 -15.69
CA VAL A 149 6.91 -0.74 -15.00
C VAL A 149 7.56 -0.66 -13.62
N ILE A 150 6.79 -0.95 -12.58
CA ILE A 150 7.27 -1.05 -11.21
C ILE A 150 7.28 -2.52 -10.81
N ILE A 151 8.43 -3.05 -10.38
CA ILE A 151 8.59 -4.44 -9.99
C ILE A 151 8.82 -4.50 -8.50
N GLY A 152 7.94 -5.20 -7.77
CA GLY A 152 8.02 -5.43 -6.34
C GLY A 152 8.37 -6.89 -6.02
N LYS A 153 9.31 -7.12 -5.09
CA LYS A 153 9.57 -8.43 -4.52
C LYS A 153 8.54 -8.71 -3.42
N GLY A 154 7.59 -9.61 -3.70
CA GLY A 154 6.48 -9.95 -2.81
C GLY A 154 6.69 -11.24 -2.03
N VAL A 155 7.82 -11.39 -1.33
CA VAL A 155 8.06 -12.56 -0.48
C VAL A 155 7.18 -12.50 0.76
N THR A 156 6.30 -13.48 0.94
CA THR A 156 5.34 -13.54 2.08
C THR A 156 5.93 -14.22 3.32
N PHE A 157 7.06 -14.90 3.18
CA PHE A 157 7.80 -15.48 4.28
C PHE A 157 9.30 -15.28 4.06
N ASP A 158 9.98 -14.75 5.08
CA ASP A 158 11.42 -14.56 5.08
C ASP A 158 12.01 -15.11 6.38
N SER A 159 12.88 -16.12 6.26
CA SER A 159 13.57 -16.72 7.39
C SER A 159 14.51 -15.73 8.11
N GLY A 160 14.97 -14.69 7.43
CA GLY A 160 15.71 -13.58 8.03
C GLY A 160 14.89 -12.77 9.01
N GLY A 161 13.56 -12.67 8.78
CA GLY A 161 12.61 -12.01 9.67
C GLY A 161 12.28 -12.81 10.93
N ILE A 162 12.36 -14.13 10.88
CA ILE A 162 12.14 -15.00 12.05
C ILE A 162 13.37 -15.09 12.95
N SER A 163 14.51 -14.55 12.50
CA SER A 163 15.72 -14.45 13.34
C SER A 163 16.15 -15.77 13.97
N ILE A 164 16.17 -16.85 13.20
CA ILE A 164 16.80 -18.10 13.60
C ILE A 164 18.32 -17.88 13.52
N LYS A 165 18.82 -17.03 14.38
CA LYS A 165 20.27 -16.89 14.59
C LYS A 165 20.64 -17.69 15.82
N PRO A 166 21.73 -18.49 15.73
CA PRO A 166 22.23 -19.22 16.90
C PRO A 166 22.67 -18.27 17.99
#